data_0e062950b369752c194849767c60038c
#
_entry.id   0e062950b369752c194849767c60038c
#
_cell.length_a   1.000
_cell.length_b   1.000
_cell.length_c   1.000
_cell.angle_alpha   90.00
_cell.angle_beta   90.00
_cell.angle_gamma   90.00
#
_symmetry.space_group_name_H-M   'P 1'
#
loop_
_entity.id
_entity.type
_entity.pdbx_description
1 polymer ?
#
loop_
_entity_poly.entity_id
_entity_poly.type
_entity_poly.pdbx_seq_one_letter_code
_entity_poly.pdbx_strand_id
1 'polypeptide(L)'
;MNAAGIFRNAEGQEEIMRLYTQALDHWPVPCATHEVATRQGATFVIESGPASGPVLVLVHGACSNALSWMGDVARYAGRFRVLAVDVPGEAGRSAPRRPSHQGPAFADWLGDVLEGLGVISVSLLGISKGGFISLKFATAYPERVEKLVLLTPAGIAPVRVAVP
;
A
#
# COMPACT_ATOMS: atom_id res chain seq x y z
N MET A 1 -7.08 -6.44 -22.89
CA MET A 1 -6.53 -7.39 -21.87
C MET A 1 -7.46 -7.33 -20.68
N ASN A 2 -8.09 -8.46 -20.34
CA ASN A 2 -9.08 -8.51 -19.27
C ASN A 2 -8.47 -8.05 -17.93
N ALA A 3 -9.16 -7.14 -17.23
CA ALA A 3 -8.88 -6.72 -15.85
C ALA A 3 -8.90 -7.90 -14.82
N ALA A 4 -9.20 -9.10 -15.28
CA ALA A 4 -9.40 -10.33 -14.53
C ALA A 4 -8.11 -10.96 -13.94
N GLY A 5 -6.95 -10.27 -13.98
CA GLY A 5 -5.68 -10.91 -13.55
C GLY A 5 -5.58 -11.29 -12.07
N ILE A 6 -6.40 -10.70 -11.20
CA ILE A 6 -6.42 -10.97 -9.75
C ILE A 6 -7.78 -11.46 -9.25
N PHE A 7 -8.85 -11.22 -9.99
CA PHE A 7 -10.19 -11.68 -9.67
C PHE A 7 -10.57 -12.87 -10.56
N ARG A 8 -11.38 -13.81 -10.06
CA ARG A 8 -11.83 -14.96 -10.84
C ARG A 8 -12.73 -14.57 -12.01
N ASN A 9 -13.56 -13.54 -11.82
CA ASN A 9 -14.52 -13.01 -12.79
C ASN A 9 -14.92 -11.59 -12.41
N ALA A 10 -15.70 -10.93 -13.27
CA ALA A 10 -16.18 -9.57 -13.07
C ALA A 10 -17.12 -9.45 -11.85
N GLU A 11 -18.00 -10.43 -11.66
CA GLU A 11 -18.95 -10.46 -10.54
C GLU A 11 -18.21 -10.51 -9.18
N GLY A 12 -17.19 -11.36 -9.07
CA GLY A 12 -16.35 -11.40 -7.87
C GLY A 12 -15.55 -10.11 -7.64
N GLN A 13 -15.14 -9.42 -8.70
CA GLN A 13 -14.54 -8.10 -8.60
C GLN A 13 -15.54 -7.08 -8.08
N GLU A 14 -16.75 -7.01 -8.64
CA GLU A 14 -17.80 -6.08 -8.22
C GLU A 14 -18.14 -6.30 -6.74
N GLU A 15 -18.29 -7.55 -6.32
CA GLU A 15 -18.60 -7.87 -4.92
C GLU A 15 -17.50 -7.42 -3.97
N ILE A 16 -16.22 -7.67 -4.30
CA ILE A 16 -15.09 -7.21 -3.49
C ILE A 16 -15.06 -5.68 -3.43
N MET A 17 -15.30 -4.98 -4.53
CA MET A 17 -15.35 -3.52 -4.55
C MET A 17 -16.51 -2.96 -3.73
N ARG A 18 -17.66 -3.63 -3.77
CA ARG A 18 -18.82 -3.29 -2.94
C ARG A 18 -18.49 -3.43 -1.45
N LEU A 19 -17.89 -4.56 -1.05
CA LEU A 19 -17.48 -4.81 0.33
C LEU A 19 -16.38 -3.82 0.77
N TYR A 20 -15.44 -3.50 -0.12
CA TYR A 20 -14.42 -2.49 0.14
C TYR A 20 -15.07 -1.12 0.45
N THR A 21 -16.04 -0.70 -0.36
CA THR A 21 -16.75 0.57 -0.15
C THR A 21 -17.46 0.59 1.19
N GLN A 22 -18.21 -0.46 1.51
CA GLN A 22 -18.91 -0.58 2.79
C GLN A 22 -17.95 -0.56 3.99
N ALA A 23 -16.81 -1.23 3.89
CA ALA A 23 -15.80 -1.20 4.94
C ALA A 23 -15.16 0.18 5.08
N LEU A 24 -14.90 0.87 3.97
CA LEU A 24 -14.32 2.22 3.98
C LEU A 24 -15.25 3.24 4.67
N ASP A 25 -16.58 3.09 4.55
CA ASP A 25 -17.55 3.92 5.25
C ASP A 25 -17.43 3.83 6.79
N HIS A 26 -16.78 2.77 7.29
CA HIS A 26 -16.49 2.55 8.71
C HIS A 26 -15.04 2.87 9.07
N TRP A 27 -14.30 3.56 8.20
CA TRP A 27 -12.93 3.98 8.51
C TRP A 27 -12.92 4.84 9.78
N PRO A 28 -12.08 4.53 10.80
CA PRO A 28 -12.30 4.99 12.18
C PRO A 28 -11.94 6.46 12.44
N VAL A 29 -11.39 7.16 11.46
CA VAL A 29 -10.97 8.56 11.55
C VAL A 29 -11.35 9.32 10.28
N PRO A 30 -11.48 10.65 10.30
CA PRO A 30 -11.68 11.41 9.08
C PRO A 30 -10.62 11.08 8.03
N CYS A 31 -11.05 10.84 6.80
CA CYS A 31 -10.14 10.51 5.72
C CYS A 31 -10.55 11.17 4.39
N ALA A 32 -9.55 11.36 3.54
CA ALA A 32 -9.71 11.63 2.13
C ALA A 32 -9.21 10.45 1.31
N THR A 33 -9.67 10.28 0.09
CA THR A 33 -9.18 9.24 -0.82
C THR A 33 -8.58 9.87 -2.05
N HIS A 34 -7.51 9.26 -2.54
CA HIS A 34 -6.80 9.71 -3.74
C HIS A 34 -6.68 8.56 -4.73
N GLU A 35 -6.71 8.90 -6.00
CA GLU A 35 -6.31 8.00 -7.08
C GLU A 35 -5.08 8.61 -7.76
N VAL A 36 -3.92 7.99 -7.57
CA VAL A 36 -2.64 8.49 -8.05
C VAL A 36 -2.22 7.71 -9.28
N ALA A 37 -1.95 8.41 -10.38
CA ALA A 37 -1.42 7.80 -11.59
C ALA A 37 0.04 7.39 -11.36
N THR A 38 0.37 6.12 -11.62
CA THR A 38 1.71 5.57 -11.50
C THR A 38 2.09 4.78 -12.75
N ARG A 39 3.36 4.47 -12.94
CA ARG A 39 3.82 3.57 -14.03
C ARG A 39 3.27 2.14 -13.93
N GLN A 40 2.69 1.78 -12.79
CA GLN A 40 2.03 0.48 -12.58
C GLN A 40 0.50 0.55 -12.72
N GLY A 41 -0.04 1.71 -13.11
CA GLY A 41 -1.46 2.03 -13.19
C GLY A 41 -1.93 2.87 -12.00
N ALA A 42 -3.22 3.16 -11.94
CA ALA A 42 -3.80 3.93 -10.85
C ALA A 42 -3.59 3.25 -9.49
N THR A 43 -3.20 4.04 -8.50
CA THR A 43 -3.03 3.58 -7.12
C THR A 43 -4.01 4.32 -6.21
N PHE A 44 -4.80 3.55 -5.47
CA PHE A 44 -5.73 4.09 -4.49
C PHE A 44 -5.02 4.29 -3.14
N VAL A 45 -5.26 5.44 -2.51
CA VAL A 45 -4.66 5.82 -1.24
C VAL A 45 -5.74 6.38 -0.31
N ILE A 46 -5.75 5.94 0.94
CA ILE A 46 -6.56 6.52 2.02
C ILE A 46 -5.65 7.42 2.85
N GLU A 47 -5.94 8.72 2.85
CA GLU A 47 -5.21 9.72 3.64
C GLU A 47 -5.98 10.07 4.90
N SER A 48 -5.31 10.13 6.05
CA SER A 48 -5.89 10.50 7.34
C SER A 48 -4.90 11.33 8.16
N GLY A 49 -5.43 12.08 9.14
CA GLY A 49 -4.62 12.90 10.03
C GLY A 49 -4.28 14.28 9.48
N PRO A 50 -3.41 15.05 10.18
CA PRO A 50 -3.10 16.43 9.82
C PRO A 50 -2.27 16.51 8.54
N ALA A 51 -2.71 17.30 7.55
CA ALA A 51 -2.02 17.46 6.26
C ALA A 51 -0.59 18.00 6.40
N SER A 52 -0.30 18.78 7.44
CA SER A 52 1.04 19.30 7.75
C SER A 52 1.88 18.39 8.66
N GLY A 53 1.36 17.23 9.06
CA GLY A 53 2.08 16.28 9.89
C GLY A 53 3.22 15.57 9.13
N PRO A 54 4.18 14.98 9.85
CA PRO A 54 5.17 14.11 9.22
C PRO A 54 4.46 12.95 8.53
N VAL A 55 4.94 12.57 7.33
CA VAL A 55 4.25 11.56 6.53
C VAL A 55 4.59 10.16 6.98
N LEU A 56 3.55 9.33 7.18
CA LEU A 56 3.66 7.90 7.45
C LEU A 56 2.91 7.11 6.37
N VAL A 57 3.62 6.33 5.58
CA VAL A 57 3.00 5.40 4.62
C VAL A 57 2.85 4.03 5.25
N LEU A 58 1.64 3.49 5.15
CA LEU A 58 1.27 2.15 5.61
C LEU A 58 1.14 1.23 4.39
N VAL A 59 1.99 0.20 4.33
CA VAL A 59 2.02 -0.75 3.21
C VAL A 59 1.60 -2.13 3.70
N HIS A 60 0.44 -2.59 3.20
CA HIS A 60 -0.18 -3.85 3.62
C HIS A 60 0.52 -5.10 3.08
N GLY A 61 0.20 -6.28 3.64
CA GLY A 61 0.70 -7.57 3.22
C GLY A 61 0.06 -8.11 1.94
N ALA A 62 0.50 -9.29 1.49
CA ALA A 62 -0.12 -10.01 0.38
C ALA A 62 -1.57 -10.42 0.70
N CYS A 63 -2.40 -10.57 -0.34
CA CYS A 63 -3.81 -10.95 -0.23
C CYS A 63 -4.63 -10.01 0.69
N SER A 64 -4.27 -8.74 0.75
CA SER A 64 -4.86 -7.72 1.60
C SER A 64 -5.00 -6.40 0.83
N ASN A 65 -5.41 -5.34 1.52
CA ASN A 65 -5.55 -3.99 0.99
C ASN A 65 -5.38 -2.96 2.12
N ALA A 66 -5.51 -1.66 1.81
CA ALA A 66 -5.31 -0.56 2.76
C ALA A 66 -6.25 -0.63 3.97
N LEU A 67 -7.42 -1.25 3.85
CA LEU A 67 -8.37 -1.40 4.95
C LEU A 67 -7.84 -2.28 6.10
N SER A 68 -6.80 -3.09 5.86
CA SER A 68 -6.16 -3.86 6.93
C SER A 68 -5.57 -3.00 8.05
N TRP A 69 -5.36 -1.71 7.79
CA TRP A 69 -4.88 -0.73 8.77
C TRP A 69 -5.99 -0.06 9.59
N MET A 70 -7.25 -0.43 9.35
CA MET A 70 -8.42 0.15 10.02
C MET A 70 -8.32 0.08 11.57
N GLY A 71 -7.78 -1.02 12.10
CA GLY A 71 -7.60 -1.22 13.53
C GLY A 71 -6.50 -0.36 14.16
N ASP A 72 -5.58 0.16 13.37
CA ASP A 72 -4.37 0.85 13.85
C ASP A 72 -4.30 2.32 13.48
N VAL A 73 -4.94 2.73 12.38
CA VAL A 73 -4.80 4.07 11.79
C VAL A 73 -5.10 5.20 12.78
N ALA A 74 -6.07 5.02 13.68
CA ALA A 74 -6.43 6.02 14.68
C ALA A 74 -5.26 6.36 15.63
N ARG A 75 -4.36 5.39 15.87
CA ARG A 75 -3.16 5.60 16.72
C ARG A 75 -2.14 6.50 16.04
N TYR A 76 -2.11 6.51 14.71
CA TYR A 76 -1.13 7.26 13.92
C TYR A 76 -1.70 8.62 13.49
N ALA A 77 -2.99 8.67 13.12
CA ALA A 77 -3.63 9.85 12.55
C ALA A 77 -3.69 11.07 13.49
N GLY A 78 -3.48 10.89 14.79
CA GLY A 78 -3.37 12.01 15.74
C GLY A 78 -2.07 12.82 15.58
N ARG A 79 -1.05 12.27 14.90
CA ARG A 79 0.28 12.89 14.80
C ARG A 79 0.82 12.94 13.37
N PHE A 80 0.49 11.98 12.55
CA PHE A 80 1.04 11.80 11.21
C PHE A 80 -0.01 12.12 10.14
N ARG A 81 0.45 12.64 8.99
CA ARG A 81 -0.25 12.52 7.73
C ARG A 81 -0.09 11.08 7.27
N VAL A 82 -1.11 10.26 7.51
CA VAL A 82 -1.08 8.81 7.23
C VAL A 82 -1.57 8.54 5.83
N LEU A 83 -0.80 7.81 5.05
CA LEU A 83 -1.12 7.36 3.69
C LEU A 83 -1.19 5.83 3.67
N ALA A 84 -2.38 5.26 3.78
CA ALA A 84 -2.57 3.82 3.62
C ALA A 84 -2.77 3.52 2.12
N VAL A 85 -1.79 2.85 1.51
CA VAL A 85 -1.76 2.60 0.06
C VAL A 85 -2.29 1.21 -0.27
N ASP A 86 -3.12 1.09 -1.32
CA ASP A 86 -3.44 -0.20 -1.93
C ASP A 86 -2.31 -0.62 -2.88
N VAL A 87 -1.68 -1.75 -2.60
CA VAL A 87 -0.61 -2.28 -3.45
C VAL A 87 -1.19 -2.82 -4.76
N PRO A 88 -0.66 -2.41 -5.93
CA PRO A 88 -1.14 -2.92 -7.22
C PRO A 88 -1.07 -4.45 -7.33
N GLY A 89 -2.09 -5.04 -7.94
CA GLY A 89 -2.20 -6.49 -8.11
C GLY A 89 -2.64 -7.25 -6.85
N GLU A 90 -3.08 -6.55 -5.81
CA GLU A 90 -3.77 -7.11 -4.65
C GLU A 90 -5.28 -6.78 -4.70
N ALA A 91 -6.06 -7.41 -3.82
CA ALA A 91 -7.53 -7.27 -3.80
C ALA A 91 -7.99 -5.92 -3.19
N GLY A 92 -7.63 -4.83 -3.84
CA GLY A 92 -7.95 -3.45 -3.48
C GLY A 92 -8.45 -2.65 -4.69
N ARG A 93 -8.45 -1.33 -4.57
CA ARG A 93 -8.90 -0.40 -5.60
C ARG A 93 -7.80 0.05 -6.55
N SER A 94 -6.55 -0.33 -6.30
CA SER A 94 -5.44 -0.07 -7.21
C SER A 94 -5.50 -0.95 -8.46
N ALA A 95 -4.74 -0.58 -9.48
CA ALA A 95 -4.67 -1.32 -10.73
C ALA A 95 -4.41 -2.82 -10.50
N PRO A 96 -5.08 -3.73 -11.24
CA PRO A 96 -4.97 -5.18 -11.05
C PRO A 96 -3.66 -5.76 -11.58
N ARG A 97 -2.75 -4.93 -12.04
CA ARG A 97 -1.45 -5.33 -12.57
C ARG A 97 -0.47 -5.57 -11.43
N ARG A 98 0.12 -6.75 -11.39
CA ARG A 98 1.19 -7.08 -10.41
C ARG A 98 2.54 -6.58 -10.91
N PRO A 99 3.20 -5.65 -10.18
CA PRO A 99 4.58 -5.29 -10.47
C PRO A 99 5.53 -6.49 -10.28
N SER A 100 6.65 -6.51 -11.02
CA SER A 100 7.67 -7.53 -10.84
C SER A 100 8.30 -7.46 -9.44
N HIS A 101 8.48 -8.62 -8.82
CA HIS A 101 9.24 -8.72 -7.57
C HIS A 101 10.75 -8.54 -7.79
N GLN A 102 11.22 -8.76 -9.01
CA GLN A 102 12.59 -8.52 -9.41
C GLN A 102 12.77 -7.06 -9.88
N GLY A 103 13.97 -6.51 -9.66
CA GLY A 103 14.28 -5.15 -10.09
C GLY A 103 13.55 -4.06 -9.27
N PRO A 104 13.45 -2.82 -9.81
CA PRO A 104 13.01 -1.65 -9.06
C PRO A 104 11.48 -1.40 -9.07
N ALA A 105 10.69 -2.22 -9.77
CA ALA A 105 9.29 -1.93 -10.08
C ALA A 105 8.42 -1.50 -8.89
N PHE A 106 8.60 -2.10 -7.71
CA PHE A 106 7.88 -1.72 -6.49
C PHE A 106 8.43 -0.44 -5.85
N ALA A 107 9.75 -0.24 -5.91
CA ALA A 107 10.36 1.00 -5.40
C ALA A 107 9.94 2.20 -6.24
N ASP A 108 10.01 2.06 -7.55
CA ASP A 108 9.60 3.09 -8.51
C ASP A 108 8.10 3.41 -8.39
N TRP A 109 7.25 2.36 -8.23
CA TRP A 109 5.82 2.54 -8.01
C TRP A 109 5.55 3.39 -6.76
N LEU A 110 6.20 3.08 -5.63
CA LEU A 110 6.00 3.86 -4.40
C LEU A 110 6.54 5.29 -4.56
N GLY A 111 7.63 5.45 -5.32
CA GLY A 111 8.14 6.77 -5.71
C GLY A 111 7.10 7.61 -6.46
N ASP A 112 6.44 7.01 -7.48
CA ASP A 112 5.38 7.68 -8.24
C ASP A 112 4.20 8.09 -7.33
N VAL A 113 3.80 7.23 -6.38
CA VAL A 113 2.73 7.55 -5.41
C VAL A 113 3.11 8.78 -4.58
N LEU A 114 4.32 8.81 -4.04
CA LEU A 114 4.80 9.92 -3.21
C LEU A 114 4.90 11.22 -4.02
N GLU A 115 5.39 11.15 -5.25
CA GLU A 115 5.47 12.30 -6.17
C GLU A 115 4.09 12.86 -6.49
N GLY A 116 3.13 11.99 -6.82
CA GLY A 116 1.75 12.36 -7.11
C GLY A 116 1.03 13.02 -5.93
N LEU A 117 1.47 12.76 -4.69
CA LEU A 117 0.94 13.34 -3.46
C LEU A 117 1.80 14.50 -2.91
N GLY A 118 2.85 14.92 -3.65
CA GLY A 118 3.75 16.01 -3.25
C GLY A 118 4.59 15.68 -2.01
N VAL A 119 4.92 14.39 -1.79
CA VAL A 119 5.69 13.92 -0.63
C VAL A 119 7.16 13.75 -1.01
N ILE A 120 8.05 14.46 -0.32
CA ILE A 120 9.50 14.41 -0.55
C ILE A 120 10.15 13.32 0.30
N SER A 121 9.88 13.30 1.60
CA SER A 121 10.41 12.31 2.54
C SER A 121 9.30 11.65 3.36
N VAL A 122 9.55 10.44 3.87
CA VAL A 122 8.51 9.60 4.43
C VAL A 122 9.04 8.64 5.50
N SER A 123 8.24 8.39 6.53
CA SER A 123 8.38 7.20 7.35
C SER A 123 7.55 6.07 6.75
N LEU A 124 8.09 4.85 6.72
CA LEU A 124 7.44 3.67 6.16
C LEU A 124 7.14 2.65 7.26
N LEU A 125 5.93 2.11 7.24
CA LEU A 125 5.56 0.94 8.03
C LEU A 125 4.98 -0.10 7.07
N GLY A 126 5.66 -1.23 6.95
CA GLY A 126 5.28 -2.30 6.05
C GLY A 126 5.19 -3.65 6.73
N ILE A 127 4.12 -4.40 6.45
CA ILE A 127 3.93 -5.76 6.95
C ILE A 127 4.12 -6.79 5.83
N SER A 128 4.86 -7.87 6.09
CA SER A 128 5.04 -9.01 5.18
C SER A 128 5.49 -8.54 3.78
N LYS A 129 4.70 -8.71 2.72
CA LYS A 129 4.95 -8.18 1.37
C LYS A 129 5.14 -6.65 1.40
N GLY A 130 4.35 -5.93 2.21
CA GLY A 130 4.52 -4.48 2.38
C GLY A 130 5.86 -4.12 3.00
N GLY A 131 6.38 -4.95 3.91
CA GLY A 131 7.73 -4.81 4.45
C GLY A 131 8.81 -5.00 3.38
N PHE A 132 8.65 -5.99 2.49
CA PHE A 132 9.52 -6.17 1.34
C PHE A 132 9.53 -4.95 0.40
N ILE A 133 8.34 -4.40 0.11
CA ILE A 133 8.20 -3.20 -0.74
C ILE A 133 8.88 -2.00 -0.09
N SER A 134 8.62 -1.78 1.20
CA SER A 134 9.21 -0.69 1.97
C SER A 134 10.75 -0.78 2.02
N LEU A 135 11.28 -1.99 2.17
CA LEU A 135 12.73 -2.23 2.14
C LEU A 135 13.32 -1.94 0.75
N LYS A 136 12.64 -2.37 -0.33
CA LYS A 136 13.07 -2.04 -1.69
C LYS A 136 13.11 -0.53 -1.93
N PHE A 137 12.10 0.20 -1.47
CA PHE A 137 12.07 1.65 -1.59
C PHE A 137 13.20 2.30 -0.79
N ALA A 138 13.38 1.91 0.46
CA ALA A 138 14.45 2.45 1.32
C ALA A 138 15.85 2.15 0.79
N THR A 139 16.03 1.04 0.07
CA THR A 139 17.33 0.69 -0.56
C THR A 139 17.56 1.50 -1.84
N ALA A 140 16.50 1.77 -2.62
CA ALA A 140 16.61 2.51 -3.88
C ALA A 140 16.67 4.03 -3.69
N TYR A 141 15.99 4.55 -2.65
CA TYR A 141 15.83 5.98 -2.36
C TYR A 141 16.06 6.29 -0.89
N PRO A 142 17.25 5.98 -0.33
CA PRO A 142 17.53 6.12 1.11
C PRO A 142 17.36 7.54 1.62
N GLU A 143 17.63 8.55 0.80
CA GLU A 143 17.51 9.97 1.12
C GLU A 143 16.04 10.42 1.32
N ARG A 144 15.08 9.62 0.85
CA ARG A 144 13.64 9.87 0.98
C ARG A 144 13.01 9.18 2.19
N VAL A 145 13.78 8.38 2.95
CA VAL A 145 13.25 7.58 4.06
C VAL A 145 13.77 8.08 5.40
N GLU A 146 12.90 8.65 6.21
CA GLU A 146 13.22 9.10 7.56
C GLU A 146 13.30 7.94 8.55
N LYS A 147 12.31 7.04 8.49
CA LYS A 147 12.21 5.86 9.36
C LYS A 147 11.61 4.69 8.60
N LEU A 148 12.09 3.50 8.91
CA LEU A 148 11.60 2.25 8.33
C LEU A 148 11.22 1.29 9.45
N VAL A 149 9.95 0.89 9.49
CA VAL A 149 9.43 -0.13 10.40
C VAL A 149 8.96 -1.33 9.58
N LEU A 150 9.51 -2.47 9.89
CA LEU A 150 9.26 -3.73 9.19
C LEU A 150 8.61 -4.74 10.15
N LEU A 151 7.38 -5.12 9.84
CA LEU A 151 6.67 -6.15 10.59
C LEU A 151 6.71 -7.46 9.79
N THR A 152 7.43 -8.47 10.32
CA THR A 152 7.58 -9.78 9.67
C THR A 152 7.82 -9.69 8.14
N PRO A 153 8.83 -8.92 7.68
CA PRO A 153 9.00 -8.61 6.27
C PRO A 153 9.33 -9.85 5.44
N ALA A 154 8.72 -9.98 4.26
CA ALA A 154 9.10 -10.99 3.28
C ALA A 154 10.44 -10.64 2.61
N GLY A 155 11.15 -11.64 2.06
CA GLY A 155 12.31 -11.43 1.19
C GLY A 155 13.64 -11.17 1.92
N ILE A 156 13.70 -11.24 3.25
CA ILE A 156 14.96 -11.14 4.02
C ILE A 156 15.69 -12.48 4.07
N ALA A 157 14.96 -13.58 4.10
CA ALA A 157 15.50 -14.92 4.07
C ALA A 157 14.72 -15.81 3.09
N PRO A 158 15.34 -16.87 2.53
CA PRO A 158 14.63 -17.84 1.72
C PRO A 158 13.51 -18.49 2.54
N VAL A 159 12.28 -18.42 2.05
CA VAL A 159 11.17 -19.13 2.66
C VAL A 159 11.29 -20.60 2.26
N ARG A 160 11.63 -21.45 3.20
CA ARG A 160 11.49 -22.90 3.02
C ARG A 160 10.04 -23.27 3.30
N VAL A 161 9.23 -23.34 2.25
CA VAL A 161 7.90 -23.96 2.36
C VAL A 161 8.14 -25.45 2.41
N ALA A 162 8.02 -26.05 3.60
CA ALA A 162 7.85 -27.49 3.69
C ALA A 162 6.45 -27.78 3.13
N VAL A 163 6.37 -28.26 1.88
CA VAL A 163 5.15 -28.85 1.35
C VAL A 163 5.04 -30.23 2.01
N PRO A 164 3.95 -30.53 2.73
CA PRO A 164 3.71 -31.84 3.30
C PRO A 164 3.47 -32.89 2.21
#